data_bd0e57944b49f116f156f613b60f25cd
#
_entry.id   bd0e57944b49f116f156f613b60f25cd
#
_cell.length_a   1.000
_cell.length_b   1.000
_cell.length_c   1.000
_cell.angle_alpha   90.00
_cell.angle_beta   90.00
_cell.angle_gamma   90.00
#
_symmetry.space_group_name_H-M   'P 1'
#
loop_
_entity.id
_entity.type
_entity.pdbx_description
1 polymer ?
#
loop_
_entity_poly.entity_id
_entity_poly.type
_entity_poly.pdbx_seq_one_letter_code
_entity_poly.pdbx_strand_id
1 'polypeptide(L)'
;MKKQIALTLSVAMAVTALAGCGGSGSSSSSSAASATAEGASESSGRPTITFMIPTFYGTEFANDNSDKVIQAYEDYTNTTVEWRLEANDTYKDKFGLTLMDKDNMPMILTASGALDANIVDAAKKGAFWDLSSYLQDSESYPNLSQANENVLKGLTVDGQIIGIPRTRAIGRYGLAYRTDWAEAVGITEPPKTIEDVYNMLYAFTYDDPDGNGVDDTYGLELCKYTGPLDVIQTWFGCGNEWVEQDGKLVPVHQTAEYKEALQWMRKIYEDGLVRPDWATVDTSTWEDGCKKGEAGCFLDTMDGAKRIWNYFTSNNVASVVDPSTTATMTMVGPIAKDANSEPRTLATSGYNGFYLITKSGAKTEEDLKNCLTF
;
A
#
# COMPACT_ATOMS: atom_id res chain seq x y z
N MET A 1 -48.50 -32.42 -10.58
CA MET A 1 -48.74 -33.15 -9.31
C MET A 1 -47.72 -32.61 -8.30
N LYS A 2 -48.21 -31.77 -7.39
CA LYS A 2 -48.26 -31.95 -5.92
C LYS A 2 -46.85 -32.14 -5.30
N LYS A 3 -46.36 -31.47 -4.29
CA LYS A 3 -46.80 -30.42 -3.32
C LYS A 3 -45.59 -30.09 -2.47
N GLN A 4 -45.34 -28.85 -2.16
CA GLN A 4 -45.05 -28.22 -0.87
C GLN A 4 -44.63 -29.16 0.30
N ILE A 5 -43.59 -28.78 1.03
CA ILE A 5 -43.61 -28.69 2.49
C ILE A 5 -42.69 -27.54 2.90
N ALA A 6 -43.29 -26.51 3.45
CA ALA A 6 -42.68 -25.52 4.36
C ALA A 6 -42.95 -25.99 5.78
N LEU A 7 -42.04 -25.68 6.72
CA LEU A 7 -42.36 -25.47 8.15
C LEU A 7 -41.06 -25.07 8.88
N THR A 8 -40.88 -23.82 9.22
CA THR A 8 -41.07 -23.18 10.54
C THR A 8 -40.34 -23.85 11.73
N LEU A 9 -39.39 -23.12 12.30
CA LEU A 9 -39.23 -23.19 13.74
C LEU A 9 -39.03 -21.80 14.32
N SER A 10 -39.99 -21.45 15.17
CA SER A 10 -40.17 -20.20 15.88
C SER A 10 -39.34 -20.15 17.15
N VAL A 11 -38.82 -18.97 17.45
CA VAL A 11 -38.79 -18.21 18.71
C VAL A 11 -39.23 -18.95 19.98
N ALA A 12 -38.33 -18.92 20.98
CA ALA A 12 -38.72 -18.88 22.39
C ALA A 12 -37.80 -17.95 23.17
N MET A 13 -38.26 -16.71 23.37
CA MET A 13 -37.87 -15.88 24.51
C MET A 13 -38.59 -16.42 25.75
N ALA A 14 -37.87 -16.58 26.84
CA ALA A 14 -38.46 -16.63 28.19
C ALA A 14 -37.68 -15.71 29.10
N VAL A 15 -38.35 -14.64 29.46
CA VAL A 15 -38.07 -13.73 30.58
C VAL A 15 -38.52 -14.43 31.87
N THR A 16 -37.67 -14.46 32.90
CA THR A 16 -38.12 -14.56 34.28
C THR A 16 -37.27 -13.67 35.16
N ALA A 17 -37.95 -12.70 35.74
CA ALA A 17 -37.47 -11.88 36.83
C ALA A 17 -37.96 -12.45 38.19
N LEU A 18 -37.25 -12.06 39.23
CA LEU A 18 -37.67 -11.89 40.62
C LEU A 18 -37.21 -12.86 41.73
N ALA A 19 -36.34 -12.32 42.50
CA ALA A 19 -36.37 -12.17 43.98
C ALA A 19 -36.25 -13.41 44.88
N GLY A 20 -35.32 -13.29 45.84
CA GLY A 20 -35.33 -14.07 47.06
C GLY A 20 -34.02 -13.97 47.87
N CYS A 21 -34.08 -13.24 48.97
CA CYS A 21 -33.06 -13.06 49.99
C CYS A 21 -32.50 -14.33 50.64
N GLY A 22 -31.24 -14.22 51.09
CA GLY A 22 -30.84 -14.72 52.42
C GLY A 22 -29.84 -15.85 52.46
N GLY A 23 -28.70 -15.64 53.12
CA GLY A 23 -27.93 -16.67 53.78
C GLY A 23 -26.43 -16.78 53.48
N SER A 24 -25.66 -16.35 54.42
CA SER A 24 -24.21 -16.41 54.63
C SER A 24 -23.48 -17.72 54.22
N GLY A 25 -22.26 -17.56 53.70
CA GLY A 25 -21.27 -18.66 53.70
C GLY A 25 -20.15 -18.56 52.69
N SER A 26 -19.04 -17.95 53.12
CA SER A 26 -17.62 -18.21 52.75
C SER A 26 -17.20 -18.57 51.35
N SER A 27 -16.45 -17.60 50.75
CA SER A 27 -15.13 -17.75 50.07
C SER A 27 -14.96 -18.69 48.90
N SER A 28 -14.86 -18.13 47.73
CA SER A 28 -13.62 -18.08 46.92
C SER A 28 -13.86 -17.20 45.67
N SER A 29 -13.27 -16.04 45.71
CA SER A 29 -13.23 -15.08 44.60
C SER A 29 -12.27 -15.55 43.54
N SER A 30 -12.78 -15.83 42.31
CA SER A 30 -11.99 -15.70 41.11
C SER A 30 -12.44 -14.43 40.40
N SER A 31 -11.84 -13.33 40.76
CA SER A 31 -11.92 -12.08 40.03
C SER A 31 -11.17 -12.22 38.73
N ALA A 32 -11.90 -12.13 37.61
CA ALA A 32 -11.33 -11.76 36.35
C ALA A 32 -10.79 -10.34 36.51
N ALA A 33 -9.50 -10.23 36.68
CA ALA A 33 -8.79 -8.95 36.67
C ALA A 33 -8.78 -8.45 35.21
N SER A 34 -9.48 -7.36 34.95
CA SER A 34 -9.09 -6.41 33.90
C SER A 34 -7.64 -6.04 34.19
N ALA A 35 -6.73 -6.51 33.37
CA ALA A 35 -5.37 -6.03 33.35
C ALA A 35 -5.39 -4.65 32.69
N THR A 36 -5.59 -3.60 33.50
CA THR A 36 -5.02 -2.30 33.20
C THR A 36 -3.52 -2.49 33.27
N ALA A 37 -2.87 -2.47 32.11
CA ALA A 37 -1.43 -2.36 32.03
C ALA A 37 -1.05 -0.95 32.48
N GLU A 38 -0.89 -0.74 33.78
CA GLU A 38 -0.04 0.31 34.32
C GLU A 38 1.42 -0.15 34.21
N GLY A 39 1.93 -0.08 32.99
CA GLY A 39 3.36 0.08 32.76
C GLY A 39 3.65 1.57 32.82
N ALA A 40 3.81 2.15 33.98
CA ALA A 40 4.45 3.43 34.12
C ALA A 40 5.91 3.28 33.66
N SER A 41 6.15 3.51 32.39
CA SER A 41 7.44 3.91 31.86
C SER A 41 7.81 5.18 32.61
N GLU A 42 8.91 5.18 33.34
CA GLU A 42 9.52 6.39 33.86
C GLU A 42 9.63 7.36 32.68
N SER A 43 8.94 8.50 32.77
CA SER A 43 8.99 9.52 31.73
C SER A 43 10.45 9.93 31.60
N SER A 44 11.09 9.62 30.52
CA SER A 44 12.51 9.90 30.22
C SER A 44 12.81 11.41 30.15
N GLY A 45 11.87 12.28 30.44
CA GLY A 45 11.95 13.73 30.22
C GLY A 45 11.93 14.13 28.75
N ARG A 46 11.76 13.18 27.82
CA ARG A 46 11.66 13.42 26.38
C ARG A 46 10.24 13.86 26.02
N PRO A 47 10.05 14.77 25.05
CA PRO A 47 8.72 15.08 24.53
C PRO A 47 8.09 13.84 23.88
N THR A 48 6.80 13.63 24.13
CA THR A 48 6.04 12.53 23.55
C THR A 48 5.27 13.02 22.33
N ILE A 49 5.40 12.29 21.22
CA ILE A 49 4.71 12.54 19.95
C ILE A 49 3.68 11.44 19.72
N THR A 50 2.42 11.82 19.52
CA THR A 50 1.37 10.87 19.12
C THR A 50 1.26 10.83 17.61
N PHE A 51 1.40 9.64 16.99
CA PHE A 51 1.48 9.49 15.54
C PHE A 51 0.56 8.38 15.02
N MET A 52 -0.38 8.75 14.14
CA MET A 52 -1.29 7.80 13.49
C MET A 52 -0.82 7.45 12.08
N ILE A 53 -0.60 6.15 11.84
CA ILE A 53 -0.13 5.61 10.55
C ILE A 53 -0.94 4.40 10.09
N PRO A 54 -1.07 4.17 8.76
CA PRO A 54 -1.58 2.92 8.22
C PRO A 54 -0.54 1.81 8.29
N THR A 55 -0.99 0.59 8.57
CA THR A 55 -0.18 -0.62 8.51
C THR A 55 -0.74 -1.59 7.48
N PHE A 56 0.14 -2.31 6.78
CA PHE A 56 -0.25 -3.22 5.69
C PHE A 56 -0.26 -4.69 6.10
N TYR A 57 0.31 -5.02 7.27
CA TYR A 57 0.51 -6.39 7.73
C TYR A 57 -0.02 -6.61 9.16
N GLY A 58 -1.12 -5.95 9.52
CA GLY A 58 -1.72 -6.01 10.84
C GLY A 58 -1.67 -4.68 11.58
N THR A 59 -2.04 -4.68 12.85
CA THR A 59 -2.08 -3.48 13.71
C THR A 59 -0.90 -3.38 14.67
N GLU A 60 0.12 -4.21 14.46
CA GLU A 60 1.36 -4.24 15.24
C GLU A 60 2.56 -4.12 14.29
N PHE A 61 3.70 -3.71 14.80
CA PHE A 61 4.94 -3.74 14.02
C PHE A 61 5.39 -5.18 13.80
N ALA A 62 5.62 -5.56 12.55
CA ALA A 62 5.59 -6.94 12.08
C ALA A 62 6.88 -7.75 12.26
N ASN A 63 7.86 -7.30 13.05
CA ASN A 63 9.09 -8.09 13.25
C ASN A 63 9.75 -7.88 14.61
N ASP A 64 10.52 -8.88 15.04
CA ASP A 64 11.20 -8.93 16.36
C ASP A 64 12.24 -7.83 16.61
N ASN A 65 12.57 -7.04 15.59
CA ASN A 65 13.52 -5.94 15.71
C ASN A 65 12.84 -4.56 15.70
N SER A 66 11.52 -4.50 15.62
CA SER A 66 10.79 -3.23 15.58
C SER A 66 11.10 -2.35 16.79
N ASP A 67 11.12 -2.94 17.99
CA ASP A 67 11.43 -2.21 19.22
C ASP A 67 12.82 -1.57 19.19
N LYS A 68 13.81 -2.28 18.64
CA LYS A 68 15.17 -1.74 18.52
C LYS A 68 15.26 -0.59 17.52
N VAL A 69 14.48 -0.68 16.43
CA VAL A 69 14.41 0.39 15.42
C VAL A 69 13.71 1.62 16.01
N ILE A 70 12.58 1.42 16.67
CA ILE A 70 11.85 2.49 17.35
C ILE A 70 12.75 3.17 18.39
N GLN A 71 13.41 2.39 19.25
CA GLN A 71 14.32 2.90 20.25
C GLN A 71 15.47 3.73 19.63
N ALA A 72 16.04 3.27 18.50
CA ALA A 72 17.08 4.00 17.80
C ALA A 72 16.58 5.35 17.26
N TYR A 73 15.35 5.41 16.74
CA TYR A 73 14.72 6.67 16.31
C TYR A 73 14.47 7.60 17.50
N GLU A 74 13.92 7.09 18.59
CA GLU A 74 13.64 7.86 19.80
C GLU A 74 14.92 8.42 20.42
N ASP A 75 15.98 7.62 20.45
CA ASP A 75 17.30 8.07 20.94
C ASP A 75 17.93 9.14 20.03
N TYR A 76 17.81 8.97 18.71
CA TYR A 76 18.36 9.91 17.74
C TYR A 76 17.63 11.25 17.76
N THR A 77 16.31 11.23 17.85
CA THR A 77 15.46 12.43 17.84
C THR A 77 15.21 13.02 19.23
N ASN A 78 15.65 12.33 20.29
CA ASN A 78 15.38 12.64 21.69
C ASN A 78 13.86 12.82 21.95
N THR A 79 13.04 11.98 21.35
CA THR A 79 11.58 11.96 21.52
C THR A 79 11.11 10.58 21.97
N THR A 80 9.88 10.47 22.41
CA THR A 80 9.15 9.22 22.61
C THR A 80 7.94 9.23 21.69
N VAL A 81 7.61 8.11 21.02
CA VAL A 81 6.50 8.06 20.06
C VAL A 81 5.42 7.10 20.51
N GLU A 82 4.22 7.62 20.69
CA GLU A 82 3.00 6.84 20.87
C GLU A 82 2.38 6.55 19.48
N TRP A 83 2.51 5.31 19.03
CA TRP A 83 2.02 4.89 17.73
C TRP A 83 0.54 4.50 17.79
N ARG A 84 -0.27 5.12 16.96
CA ARG A 84 -1.63 4.67 16.65
C ARG A 84 -1.62 3.96 15.31
N LEU A 85 -1.53 2.62 15.36
CA LEU A 85 -1.45 1.76 14.17
C LEU A 85 -2.86 1.38 13.73
N GLU A 86 -3.22 1.67 12.49
CA GLU A 86 -4.54 1.35 11.93
C GLU A 86 -4.38 0.51 10.66
N ALA A 87 -5.19 -0.52 10.49
CA ALA A 87 -5.14 -1.36 9.29
C ALA A 87 -5.42 -0.53 8.03
N ASN A 88 -4.59 -0.69 6.99
CA ASN A 88 -4.66 0.09 5.76
C ASN A 88 -6.05 0.02 5.09
N ASP A 89 -6.70 -1.13 5.10
CA ASP A 89 -8.01 -1.34 4.44
C ASP A 89 -9.14 -0.49 5.06
N THR A 90 -9.03 -0.16 6.35
CA THR A 90 -9.99 0.69 7.08
C THR A 90 -9.45 2.08 7.39
N TYR A 91 -8.19 2.37 6.99
CA TYR A 91 -7.49 3.59 7.40
C TYR A 91 -8.22 4.86 6.97
N LYS A 92 -8.78 4.89 5.75
CA LYS A 92 -9.49 6.08 5.23
C LYS A 92 -10.68 6.47 6.10
N ASP A 93 -11.45 5.49 6.56
CA ASP A 93 -12.62 5.73 7.42
C ASP A 93 -12.18 6.19 8.81
N LYS A 94 -11.15 5.53 9.36
CA LYS A 94 -10.54 5.90 10.65
C LYS A 94 -9.94 7.30 10.62
N PHE A 95 -9.25 7.67 9.54
CA PHE A 95 -8.71 9.01 9.33
C PHE A 95 -9.82 10.07 9.33
N GLY A 96 -10.91 9.82 8.59
CA GLY A 96 -12.07 10.72 8.55
C GLY A 96 -12.72 10.91 9.92
N LEU A 97 -12.89 9.83 10.70
CA LEU A 97 -13.42 9.90 12.07
C LEU A 97 -12.45 10.67 13.00
N THR A 98 -11.16 10.43 12.87
CA THR A 98 -10.12 11.11 13.66
C THR A 98 -10.12 12.61 13.41
N LEU A 99 -10.29 13.06 12.16
CA LEU A 99 -10.40 14.50 11.85
C LEU A 99 -11.57 15.21 12.54
N MET A 100 -12.60 14.46 12.94
CA MET A 100 -13.77 15.00 13.65
C MET A 100 -13.62 14.96 15.17
N ASP A 101 -12.70 14.15 15.69
CA ASP A 101 -12.46 13.99 17.14
C ASP A 101 -11.30 14.87 17.61
N LYS A 102 -11.63 16.10 17.98
CA LYS A 102 -10.60 17.08 18.41
C LYS A 102 -9.96 16.74 19.75
N ASP A 103 -10.62 15.95 20.58
CA ASP A 103 -10.15 15.65 21.94
C ASP A 103 -9.08 14.55 21.94
N ASN A 104 -9.15 13.63 20.94
CA ASN A 104 -8.20 12.52 20.77
C ASN A 104 -7.39 12.64 19.48
N MET A 105 -7.15 13.87 19.02
CA MET A 105 -6.40 14.14 17.81
C MET A 105 -4.91 13.86 17.99
N PRO A 106 -4.29 12.94 17.21
CA PRO A 106 -2.85 12.76 17.23
C PRO A 106 -2.11 14.03 16.76
N MET A 107 -0.88 14.20 17.22
CA MET A 107 -0.02 15.32 16.79
C MET A 107 0.31 15.19 15.30
N ILE A 108 0.63 13.97 14.85
CA ILE A 108 0.92 13.68 13.43
C ILE A 108 -0.12 12.71 12.88
N LEU A 109 -0.69 13.05 11.73
CA LEU A 109 -1.58 12.20 10.94
C LEU A 109 -0.95 11.89 9.59
N THR A 110 -0.98 10.62 9.18
CA THR A 110 -0.62 10.24 7.80
C THR A 110 -1.85 10.38 6.88
N ALA A 111 -1.84 11.29 5.94
CA ALA A 111 -2.81 11.32 4.86
C ALA A 111 -2.36 10.38 3.73
N SER A 112 -3.27 9.62 3.14
CA SER A 112 -3.00 8.74 2.00
C SER A 112 -3.35 9.45 0.68
N GLY A 113 -2.50 9.26 -0.33
CA GLY A 113 -2.73 9.84 -1.66
C GLY A 113 -2.48 11.34 -1.72
N ALA A 114 -3.27 12.05 -2.53
CA ALA A 114 -3.24 13.50 -2.70
C ALA A 114 -4.18 14.21 -1.72
N LEU A 115 -4.17 15.55 -1.73
CA LEU A 115 -5.15 16.35 -1.00
C LEU A 115 -6.58 16.01 -1.45
N ASP A 116 -7.42 15.61 -0.52
CA ASP A 116 -8.85 15.43 -0.76
C ASP A 116 -9.68 16.60 -0.20
N ALA A 117 -10.97 16.62 -0.54
CA ALA A 117 -11.86 17.70 -0.15
C ALA A 117 -12.00 17.84 1.39
N ASN A 118 -11.93 16.75 2.15
CA ASN A 118 -12.06 16.78 3.60
C ASN A 118 -10.82 17.41 4.24
N ILE A 119 -9.63 17.07 3.73
CA ILE A 119 -8.37 17.64 4.20
C ILE A 119 -8.32 19.13 3.86
N VAL A 120 -8.70 19.51 2.63
CA VAL A 120 -8.76 20.92 2.22
C VAL A 120 -9.72 21.72 3.10
N ASP A 121 -10.91 21.18 3.39
CA ASP A 121 -11.89 21.84 4.25
C ASP A 121 -11.39 21.95 5.70
N ALA A 122 -10.76 20.92 6.25
CA ALA A 122 -10.12 20.97 7.56
C ALA A 122 -8.99 22.01 7.62
N ALA A 123 -8.14 22.07 6.57
CA ALA A 123 -7.07 23.05 6.46
C ALA A 123 -7.60 24.49 6.45
N LYS A 124 -8.64 24.77 5.65
CA LYS A 124 -9.33 26.10 5.63
C LYS A 124 -9.94 26.46 6.96
N LYS A 125 -10.33 25.49 7.77
CA LYS A 125 -10.79 25.70 9.16
C LYS A 125 -9.66 25.80 10.18
N GLY A 126 -8.39 25.77 9.75
CA GLY A 126 -7.22 25.96 10.59
C GLY A 126 -6.85 24.74 11.43
N ALA A 127 -7.20 23.51 10.98
CA ALA A 127 -6.91 22.29 11.72
C ALA A 127 -5.41 21.93 11.76
N PHE A 128 -4.63 22.38 10.78
CA PHE A 128 -3.23 22.02 10.62
C PHE A 128 -2.29 23.21 10.77
N TRP A 129 -1.05 22.93 11.10
CA TRP A 129 0.00 23.92 11.13
C TRP A 129 0.41 24.32 9.71
N ASP A 130 0.73 25.61 9.52
CA ASP A 130 1.41 26.10 8.32
C ASP A 130 2.90 25.79 8.45
N LEU A 131 3.40 24.97 7.53
CA LEU A 131 4.78 24.48 7.52
C LEU A 131 5.68 25.28 6.58
N SER A 132 5.17 26.33 5.93
CA SER A 132 5.87 27.05 4.86
C SER A 132 7.23 27.58 5.28
N SER A 133 7.32 28.22 6.46
CA SER A 133 8.59 28.77 6.95
C SER A 133 9.56 27.68 7.41
N TYR A 134 9.05 26.59 7.99
CA TYR A 134 9.86 25.48 8.51
C TYR A 134 10.49 24.64 7.38
N LEU A 135 9.75 24.40 6.30
CA LEU A 135 10.26 23.64 5.14
C LEU A 135 11.23 24.44 4.27
N GLN A 136 11.41 25.74 4.53
CA GLN A 136 12.41 26.60 3.89
C GLN A 136 13.65 26.82 4.78
N ASP A 137 13.57 26.45 6.06
CA ASP A 137 14.66 26.59 7.02
C ASP A 137 15.64 25.43 6.88
N SER A 138 16.64 25.58 6.03
CA SER A 138 17.68 24.56 5.81
C SER A 138 18.71 24.46 6.94
N GLU A 139 18.75 25.42 7.84
CA GLU A 139 19.64 25.39 9.00
C GLU A 139 19.05 24.50 10.11
N SER A 140 17.78 24.71 10.46
CA SER A 140 17.09 23.93 11.50
C SER A 140 16.59 22.57 11.01
N TYR A 141 16.14 22.51 9.73
CA TYR A 141 15.52 21.31 9.13
C TYR A 141 16.15 20.92 7.78
N PRO A 142 17.42 20.55 7.75
CA PRO A 142 18.17 20.33 6.50
C PRO A 142 17.60 19.22 5.62
N ASN A 143 16.93 18.22 6.20
CA ASN A 143 16.29 17.14 5.45
C ASN A 143 14.93 17.57 4.88
N LEU A 144 14.11 18.26 5.66
CA LEU A 144 12.78 18.71 5.24
C LEU A 144 12.84 19.79 4.17
N SER A 145 13.86 20.66 4.22
CA SER A 145 14.06 21.75 3.25
C SER A 145 14.46 21.25 1.86
N GLN A 146 14.77 19.97 1.67
CA GLN A 146 15.05 19.36 0.38
C GLN A 146 13.78 18.87 -0.35
N ALA A 147 12.60 19.07 0.23
CA ALA A 147 11.34 18.67 -0.40
C ALA A 147 11.15 19.39 -1.76
N ASN A 148 10.76 18.63 -2.78
CA ASN A 148 10.58 19.15 -4.12
C ASN A 148 9.48 20.22 -4.17
N GLU A 149 9.78 21.39 -4.69
CA GLU A 149 8.83 22.53 -4.75
C GLU A 149 7.54 22.20 -5.49
N ASN A 150 7.58 21.40 -6.56
CA ASN A 150 6.38 21.03 -7.30
C ASN A 150 5.49 20.07 -6.49
N VAL A 151 6.09 19.22 -5.65
CA VAL A 151 5.36 18.38 -4.71
C VAL A 151 4.73 19.25 -3.62
N LEU A 152 5.46 20.21 -3.06
CA LEU A 152 4.94 21.14 -2.06
C LEU A 152 3.78 21.99 -2.56
N LYS A 153 3.79 22.40 -3.84
CA LYS A 153 2.63 23.05 -4.48
C LYS A 153 1.37 22.21 -4.41
N GLY A 154 1.49 20.88 -4.57
CA GLY A 154 0.39 19.95 -4.43
C GLY A 154 -0.12 19.77 -2.99
N LEU A 155 0.61 20.26 -1.98
CA LEU A 155 0.26 20.24 -0.56
C LEU A 155 -0.04 21.65 0.00
N THR A 156 -0.31 22.61 -0.88
CA THR A 156 -0.58 24.00 -0.51
C THR A 156 -2.09 24.27 -0.55
N VAL A 157 -2.63 24.81 0.53
CA VAL A 157 -4.02 25.26 0.65
C VAL A 157 -4.02 26.72 1.10
N ASP A 158 -4.68 27.59 0.32
CA ASP A 158 -4.76 29.04 0.59
C ASP A 158 -3.39 29.70 0.88
N GLY A 159 -2.33 29.25 0.17
CA GLY A 159 -0.97 29.73 0.30
C GLY A 159 -0.15 29.15 1.44
N GLN A 160 -0.71 28.24 2.24
CA GLN A 160 -0.04 27.54 3.34
C GLN A 160 0.33 26.12 2.94
N ILE A 161 1.55 25.71 3.19
CA ILE A 161 1.98 24.30 3.04
C ILE A 161 1.53 23.56 4.30
N ILE A 162 0.58 22.63 4.14
CA ILE A 162 -0.08 21.94 5.27
C ILE A 162 0.47 20.54 5.55
N GLY A 163 1.40 20.05 4.74
CA GLY A 163 1.89 18.69 4.91
C GLY A 163 3.32 18.46 4.47
N ILE A 164 3.96 17.45 5.05
CA ILE A 164 5.29 16.95 4.71
C ILE A 164 5.11 15.77 3.77
N PRO A 165 5.61 15.80 2.52
CA PRO A 165 5.37 14.74 1.56
C PRO A 165 6.08 13.43 1.95
N ARG A 166 5.38 12.31 1.81
CA ARG A 166 6.00 10.97 1.77
C ARG A 166 6.54 10.76 0.37
N THR A 167 7.79 11.15 0.16
CA THR A 167 8.42 11.14 -1.17
C THR A 167 8.47 9.74 -1.79
N ARG A 168 8.36 9.69 -3.11
CA ARG A 168 8.48 8.49 -3.93
C ARG A 168 9.31 8.79 -5.17
N ALA A 169 10.07 7.81 -5.65
CA ALA A 169 10.69 7.90 -6.95
C ALA A 169 9.62 8.08 -8.03
N ILE A 170 9.85 8.96 -9.00
CA ILE A 170 8.90 9.21 -10.10
C ILE A 170 8.81 7.96 -10.99
N GLY A 171 9.93 7.41 -11.45
CA GLY A 171 10.00 6.16 -12.20
C GLY A 171 10.13 4.98 -11.23
N ARG A 172 9.01 4.37 -10.88
CA ARG A 172 8.94 3.33 -9.86
C ARG A 172 8.21 2.07 -10.32
N TYR A 173 7.35 2.20 -11.31
CA TYR A 173 6.52 1.12 -11.82
C TYR A 173 7.18 0.42 -13.00
N GLY A 174 6.91 -0.87 -13.13
CA GLY A 174 7.37 -1.66 -14.25
C GLY A 174 6.96 -3.13 -14.14
N LEU A 175 7.37 -3.91 -15.14
CA LEU A 175 7.21 -5.35 -15.20
C LEU A 175 8.45 -6.02 -14.59
N ALA A 176 8.25 -7.03 -13.76
CA ALA A 176 9.32 -7.92 -13.34
C ALA A 176 8.95 -9.36 -13.73
N TYR A 177 9.97 -10.16 -14.10
CA TYR A 177 9.77 -11.54 -14.49
C TYR A 177 10.86 -12.46 -13.95
N ARG A 178 10.55 -13.74 -13.81
CA ARG A 178 11.50 -14.80 -13.46
C ARG A 178 12.56 -14.91 -14.55
N THR A 179 13.80 -14.58 -14.21
CA THR A 179 14.93 -14.59 -15.18
C THR A 179 15.20 -15.99 -15.68
N ASP A 180 15.21 -16.95 -14.82
CA ASP A 180 15.46 -18.36 -15.11
C ASP A 180 14.34 -19.00 -15.95
N TRP A 181 13.08 -18.59 -15.75
CA TRP A 181 11.97 -19.02 -16.61
C TRP A 181 12.11 -18.49 -18.04
N ALA A 182 12.48 -17.20 -18.16
CA ALA A 182 12.73 -16.62 -19.49
C ALA A 182 13.83 -17.39 -20.24
N GLU A 183 14.92 -17.72 -19.55
CA GLU A 183 16.00 -18.53 -20.12
C GLU A 183 15.53 -19.95 -20.50
N ALA A 184 14.74 -20.60 -19.64
CA ALA A 184 14.22 -21.94 -19.86
C ALA A 184 13.34 -22.03 -21.12
N VAL A 185 12.51 -21.01 -21.40
CA VAL A 185 11.66 -20.93 -22.59
C VAL A 185 12.33 -20.20 -23.78
N GLY A 186 13.64 -19.91 -23.69
CA GLY A 186 14.43 -19.35 -24.80
C GLY A 186 14.25 -17.83 -25.02
N ILE A 187 13.72 -17.08 -24.04
CA ILE A 187 13.63 -15.62 -24.08
C ILE A 187 14.96 -15.04 -23.61
N THR A 188 15.75 -14.48 -24.53
CA THR A 188 17.11 -13.98 -24.26
C THR A 188 17.19 -12.48 -24.09
N GLU A 189 16.17 -11.74 -24.50
CA GLU A 189 16.10 -10.28 -24.41
C GLU A 189 14.89 -9.86 -23.57
N PRO A 190 15.01 -8.82 -22.75
CA PRO A 190 13.85 -8.25 -22.05
C PRO A 190 12.78 -7.76 -23.02
N PRO A 191 11.48 -7.87 -22.68
CA PRO A 191 10.40 -7.38 -23.51
C PRO A 191 10.49 -5.87 -23.70
N LYS A 192 10.28 -5.39 -24.93
CA LYS A 192 10.35 -3.98 -25.32
C LYS A 192 8.99 -3.45 -25.76
N THR A 193 8.13 -4.34 -26.25
CA THR A 193 6.81 -4.02 -26.78
C THR A 193 5.71 -4.80 -26.07
N ILE A 194 4.46 -4.37 -26.26
CA ILE A 194 3.28 -5.09 -25.76
C ILE A 194 3.21 -6.51 -26.33
N GLU A 195 3.65 -6.70 -27.58
CA GLU A 195 3.71 -8.02 -28.21
C GLU A 195 4.75 -8.91 -27.54
N ASP A 196 5.94 -8.38 -27.21
CA ASP A 196 6.97 -9.12 -26.47
C ASP A 196 6.46 -9.55 -25.09
N VAL A 197 5.76 -8.63 -24.38
CA VAL A 197 5.13 -8.96 -23.10
C VAL A 197 4.12 -10.08 -23.26
N TYR A 198 3.22 -9.98 -24.26
CA TYR A 198 2.23 -11.01 -24.50
C TYR A 198 2.88 -12.37 -24.78
N ASN A 199 3.91 -12.41 -25.61
CA ASN A 199 4.62 -13.65 -25.95
C ASN A 199 5.33 -14.25 -24.72
N MET A 200 5.90 -13.41 -23.84
CA MET A 200 6.48 -13.85 -22.58
C MET A 200 5.41 -14.44 -21.65
N LEU A 201 4.26 -13.77 -21.48
CA LEU A 201 3.16 -14.29 -20.67
C LEU A 201 2.66 -15.63 -21.22
N TYR A 202 2.56 -15.76 -22.54
CA TYR A 202 2.14 -16.99 -23.21
C TYR A 202 3.13 -18.14 -22.95
N ALA A 203 4.42 -17.89 -23.14
CA ALA A 203 5.45 -18.89 -22.91
C ALA A 203 5.49 -19.33 -21.43
N PHE A 204 5.34 -18.39 -20.50
CA PHE A 204 5.28 -18.70 -19.07
C PHE A 204 4.02 -19.47 -18.65
N THR A 205 2.98 -19.46 -19.48
CA THR A 205 1.75 -20.23 -19.20
C THR A 205 1.76 -21.61 -19.85
N TYR A 206 2.31 -21.73 -21.08
CA TYR A 206 2.10 -22.91 -21.92
C TYR A 206 3.36 -23.67 -22.34
N ASP A 207 4.56 -23.12 -22.11
CA ASP A 207 5.82 -23.73 -22.51
C ASP A 207 6.60 -24.34 -21.33
N ASP A 208 5.88 -24.73 -20.25
CA ASP A 208 6.45 -25.42 -19.07
C ASP A 208 7.74 -24.74 -18.55
N PRO A 209 7.68 -23.46 -18.10
CA PRO A 209 8.87 -22.67 -17.76
C PRO A 209 9.61 -23.19 -16.52
N ASP A 210 8.96 -23.99 -15.68
CA ASP A 210 9.56 -24.58 -14.48
C ASP A 210 10.05 -26.03 -14.70
N GLY A 211 9.76 -26.60 -15.89
CA GLY A 211 10.24 -27.90 -16.32
C GLY A 211 9.66 -29.08 -15.57
N ASN A 212 8.49 -28.93 -14.94
CA ASN A 212 7.86 -29.97 -14.13
C ASN A 212 6.95 -30.91 -14.93
N GLY A 213 6.64 -30.55 -16.19
CA GLY A 213 5.81 -31.35 -17.10
C GLY A 213 4.31 -31.22 -16.84
N VAL A 214 3.87 -30.19 -16.10
CA VAL A 214 2.48 -29.93 -15.77
C VAL A 214 2.09 -28.51 -16.19
N ASP A 215 0.90 -28.32 -16.76
CA ASP A 215 0.36 -27.01 -17.12
C ASP A 215 -0.26 -26.36 -15.87
N ASP A 216 0.56 -25.85 -14.95
CA ASP A 216 0.12 -25.30 -13.66
C ASP A 216 0.64 -23.88 -13.37
N THR A 217 1.24 -23.24 -14.37
CA THR A 217 1.80 -21.89 -14.27
C THR A 217 1.01 -20.85 -15.04
N TYR A 218 1.10 -19.58 -14.60
CA TYR A 218 0.52 -18.41 -15.24
C TYR A 218 1.60 -17.40 -15.64
N GLY A 219 1.33 -16.66 -16.71
CA GLY A 219 2.22 -15.59 -17.17
C GLY A 219 2.32 -14.45 -16.15
N LEU A 220 1.17 -13.93 -15.67
CA LEU A 220 1.12 -12.72 -14.84
C LEU A 220 0.31 -12.93 -13.57
N GLU A 221 0.89 -12.57 -12.42
CA GLU A 221 0.21 -12.52 -11.14
C GLU A 221 -0.53 -11.20 -10.98
N LEU A 222 -1.84 -11.28 -10.74
CA LEU A 222 -2.73 -10.16 -10.43
C LEU A 222 -3.48 -10.41 -9.13
N CYS A 223 -4.08 -9.35 -8.57
CA CYS A 223 -4.95 -9.41 -7.40
C CYS A 223 -6.12 -8.43 -7.52
N LYS A 224 -7.00 -8.38 -6.53
CA LYS A 224 -8.15 -7.45 -6.49
C LYS A 224 -7.77 -5.96 -6.59
N TYR A 225 -6.50 -5.59 -6.34
CA TYR A 225 -6.00 -4.24 -6.52
C TYR A 225 -5.71 -3.96 -8.00
N THR A 226 -6.25 -2.88 -8.52
CA THR A 226 -6.24 -2.55 -9.95
C THR A 226 -5.03 -1.74 -10.42
N GLY A 227 -4.09 -1.40 -9.52
CA GLY A 227 -2.89 -0.61 -9.87
C GLY A 227 -2.07 -1.15 -11.06
N PRO A 228 -1.89 -2.48 -11.22
CA PRO A 228 -1.23 -3.03 -12.42
C PRO A 228 -1.89 -2.62 -13.72
N LEU A 229 -3.21 -2.46 -13.74
CA LEU A 229 -3.95 -2.05 -14.93
C LEU A 229 -3.64 -0.59 -15.30
N ASP A 230 -3.33 0.26 -14.31
CA ASP A 230 -2.90 1.64 -14.54
C ASP A 230 -1.49 1.70 -15.18
N VAL A 231 -0.63 0.73 -14.88
CA VAL A 231 0.67 0.59 -15.56
C VAL A 231 0.46 0.16 -17.00
N ILE A 232 -0.34 -0.88 -17.25
CA ILE A 232 -0.61 -1.42 -18.59
C ILE A 232 -1.21 -0.34 -19.52
N GLN A 233 -2.18 0.46 -19.04
CA GLN A 233 -2.79 1.49 -19.89
C GLN A 233 -1.76 2.51 -20.41
N THR A 234 -0.69 2.77 -19.65
CA THR A 234 0.35 3.72 -20.12
C THR A 234 1.14 3.19 -21.31
N TRP A 235 1.29 1.87 -21.47
CA TRP A 235 1.95 1.26 -22.62
C TRP A 235 1.19 1.53 -23.93
N PHE A 236 -0.14 1.72 -23.84
CA PHE A 236 -1.00 2.08 -24.97
C PHE A 236 -0.99 3.57 -25.29
N GLY A 237 -0.33 4.39 -24.47
CA GLY A 237 -0.24 5.84 -24.64
C GLY A 237 -1.17 6.63 -23.75
N CYS A 238 -1.93 6.00 -22.84
CA CYS A 238 -2.75 6.69 -21.87
C CYS A 238 -1.88 7.54 -20.93
N GLY A 239 -2.45 8.65 -20.45
CA GLY A 239 -1.92 9.41 -19.33
C GLY A 239 -2.18 8.72 -17.98
N ASN A 240 -1.78 9.39 -16.90
CA ASN A 240 -2.09 8.99 -15.54
C ASN A 240 -3.36 9.73 -15.08
N GLU A 241 -4.50 9.04 -15.03
CA GLU A 241 -5.85 9.55 -14.72
C GLU A 241 -6.39 10.57 -15.72
N TRP A 242 -5.57 11.52 -16.16
CA TRP A 242 -5.92 12.61 -17.07
C TRP A 242 -4.91 12.74 -18.20
N VAL A 243 -5.39 13.17 -19.35
CA VAL A 243 -4.59 13.50 -20.52
C VAL A 243 -5.04 14.86 -21.10
N GLU A 244 -4.10 15.65 -21.60
CA GLU A 244 -4.42 16.86 -22.34
C GLU A 244 -4.71 16.52 -23.79
N GLN A 245 -5.92 16.88 -24.25
CA GLN A 245 -6.33 16.80 -25.65
C GLN A 245 -6.95 18.14 -26.04
N ASP A 246 -6.41 18.75 -27.09
CA ASP A 246 -6.87 20.06 -27.63
C ASP A 246 -7.00 21.17 -26.56
N GLY A 247 -6.05 21.23 -25.63
CA GLY A 247 -6.01 22.21 -24.55
C GLY A 247 -7.01 21.95 -23.42
N LYS A 248 -7.58 20.76 -23.36
CA LYS A 248 -8.51 20.34 -22.30
C LYS A 248 -8.01 19.10 -21.60
N LEU A 249 -8.26 19.03 -20.29
CA LEU A 249 -8.05 17.80 -19.52
C LEU A 249 -9.20 16.83 -19.78
N VAL A 250 -8.89 15.65 -20.28
CA VAL A 250 -9.82 14.56 -20.54
C VAL A 250 -9.47 13.39 -19.62
N PRO A 251 -10.44 12.80 -18.91
CA PRO A 251 -10.19 11.57 -18.14
C PRO A 251 -9.73 10.44 -19.06
N VAL A 252 -8.69 9.70 -18.69
CA VAL A 252 -8.10 8.66 -19.55
C VAL A 252 -9.10 7.60 -19.99
N HIS A 253 -10.09 7.26 -19.16
CA HIS A 253 -11.13 6.27 -19.48
C HIS A 253 -12.07 6.70 -20.63
N GLN A 254 -11.96 7.93 -21.11
CA GLN A 254 -12.70 8.44 -22.27
C GLN A 254 -11.88 8.39 -23.56
N THR A 255 -10.64 7.92 -23.52
CA THR A 255 -9.73 7.87 -24.66
C THR A 255 -9.82 6.54 -25.42
N ALA A 256 -9.41 6.54 -26.68
CA ALA A 256 -9.34 5.34 -27.50
C ALA A 256 -8.26 4.37 -27.00
N GLU A 257 -7.14 4.91 -26.55
CA GLU A 257 -5.98 4.19 -26.01
C GLU A 257 -6.36 3.38 -24.75
N TYR A 258 -7.19 3.95 -23.86
CA TYR A 258 -7.70 3.23 -22.70
C TYR A 258 -8.58 2.04 -23.11
N LYS A 259 -9.43 2.21 -24.12
CA LYS A 259 -10.24 1.11 -24.65
C LYS A 259 -9.36 -0.01 -25.24
N GLU A 260 -8.30 0.34 -25.95
CA GLU A 260 -7.35 -0.65 -26.48
C GLU A 260 -6.64 -1.40 -25.35
N ALA A 261 -6.22 -0.70 -24.31
CA ALA A 261 -5.63 -1.31 -23.11
C ALA A 261 -6.61 -2.32 -22.47
N LEU A 262 -7.87 -1.95 -22.28
CA LEU A 262 -8.88 -2.87 -21.74
C LEU A 262 -9.12 -4.08 -22.64
N GLN A 263 -9.07 -3.92 -23.96
CA GLN A 263 -9.19 -5.03 -24.91
C GLN A 263 -8.01 -5.99 -24.79
N TRP A 264 -6.79 -5.47 -24.62
CA TRP A 264 -5.61 -6.30 -24.40
C TRP A 264 -5.65 -7.02 -23.05
N MET A 265 -6.05 -6.33 -21.97
CA MET A 265 -6.23 -6.95 -20.65
C MET A 265 -7.26 -8.09 -20.70
N ARG A 266 -8.36 -7.86 -21.41
CA ARG A 266 -9.36 -8.91 -21.66
C ARG A 266 -8.76 -10.09 -22.45
N LYS A 267 -7.94 -9.81 -23.47
CA LYS A 267 -7.28 -10.84 -24.27
C LYS A 267 -6.38 -11.74 -23.40
N ILE A 268 -5.50 -11.18 -22.58
CA ILE A 268 -4.62 -12.00 -21.71
C ILE A 268 -5.42 -12.84 -20.69
N TYR A 269 -6.59 -12.38 -20.27
CA TYR A 269 -7.50 -13.15 -19.44
C TYR A 269 -8.20 -14.28 -20.22
N GLU A 270 -8.76 -13.99 -21.38
CA GLU A 270 -9.43 -14.98 -22.24
C GLU A 270 -8.45 -16.06 -22.74
N ASP A 271 -7.19 -15.70 -22.96
CA ASP A 271 -6.13 -16.63 -23.37
C ASP A 271 -5.50 -17.38 -22.16
N GLY A 272 -6.05 -17.22 -20.94
CA GLY A 272 -5.62 -17.95 -19.75
C GLY A 272 -4.24 -17.55 -19.17
N LEU A 273 -3.69 -16.39 -19.57
CA LEU A 273 -2.35 -15.95 -19.16
C LEU A 273 -2.28 -15.37 -17.75
N VAL A 274 -3.44 -15.20 -17.12
CA VAL A 274 -3.61 -14.81 -15.72
C VAL A 274 -4.54 -15.80 -15.03
N ARG A 275 -4.37 -16.00 -13.74
CA ARG A 275 -5.23 -16.93 -12.99
C ARG A 275 -6.70 -16.47 -13.03
N PRO A 276 -7.67 -17.41 -13.17
CA PRO A 276 -9.08 -17.04 -13.41
C PRO A 276 -9.73 -16.31 -12.23
N ASP A 277 -9.25 -16.51 -11.01
CA ASP A 277 -9.78 -15.96 -9.77
C ASP A 277 -9.00 -14.73 -9.26
N TRP A 278 -8.12 -14.12 -10.07
CA TRP A 278 -7.25 -13.02 -9.68
C TRP A 278 -8.00 -11.87 -8.97
N ALA A 279 -9.23 -11.56 -9.40
CA ALA A 279 -10.03 -10.48 -8.81
C ALA A 279 -10.47 -10.74 -7.35
N THR A 280 -10.26 -11.96 -6.84
CA THR A 280 -10.55 -12.35 -5.46
C THR A 280 -9.30 -12.49 -4.61
N VAL A 281 -8.10 -12.48 -5.23
CA VAL A 281 -6.82 -12.56 -4.53
C VAL A 281 -6.61 -11.32 -3.68
N ASP A 282 -6.32 -11.51 -2.39
CA ASP A 282 -6.06 -10.41 -1.47
C ASP A 282 -4.69 -9.76 -1.74
N THR A 283 -4.59 -8.44 -1.53
CA THR A 283 -3.33 -7.71 -1.72
C THR A 283 -2.21 -8.17 -0.79
N SER A 284 -2.55 -8.69 0.39
CA SER A 284 -1.57 -9.22 1.34
C SER A 284 -0.90 -10.52 0.89
N THR A 285 -1.54 -11.26 -0.02
CA THR A 285 -1.04 -12.52 -0.59
C THR A 285 -0.69 -12.42 -2.06
N TRP A 286 -0.73 -11.23 -2.63
CA TRP A 286 -0.53 -11.00 -4.06
C TRP A 286 0.81 -11.51 -4.60
N GLU A 287 1.88 -11.34 -3.84
CA GLU A 287 3.22 -11.78 -4.26
C GLU A 287 3.41 -13.31 -4.15
N ASP A 288 2.46 -14.01 -3.52
CA ASP A 288 2.60 -15.44 -3.19
C ASP A 288 2.62 -16.33 -4.43
N GLY A 289 1.86 -16.00 -5.48
CA GLY A 289 1.90 -16.74 -6.74
C GLY A 289 3.30 -16.79 -7.34
N CYS A 290 3.96 -15.62 -7.43
CA CYS A 290 5.35 -15.56 -7.89
C CYS A 290 6.33 -16.25 -6.93
N LYS A 291 6.16 -16.10 -5.62
CA LYS A 291 7.01 -16.73 -4.60
C LYS A 291 6.95 -18.26 -4.63
N LYS A 292 5.77 -18.81 -4.90
CA LYS A 292 5.50 -20.25 -4.95
C LYS A 292 5.82 -20.89 -6.31
N GLY A 293 6.11 -20.10 -7.34
CA GLY A 293 6.34 -20.58 -8.69
C GLY A 293 5.04 -20.87 -9.45
N GLU A 294 3.92 -20.24 -9.06
CA GLU A 294 2.63 -20.32 -9.76
C GLU A 294 2.51 -19.27 -10.87
N ALA A 295 3.30 -18.18 -10.81
CA ALA A 295 3.31 -17.13 -11.82
C ALA A 295 4.72 -16.59 -12.10
N GLY A 296 4.99 -16.26 -13.38
CA GLY A 296 6.31 -15.84 -13.83
C GLY A 296 6.53 -14.33 -13.80
N CYS A 297 5.49 -13.52 -13.94
CA CYS A 297 5.58 -12.06 -13.97
C CYS A 297 4.82 -11.39 -12.84
N PHE A 298 5.37 -10.26 -12.39
CA PHE A 298 4.78 -9.34 -11.41
C PHE A 298 4.80 -7.93 -12.00
N LEU A 299 3.70 -7.20 -11.89
CA LEU A 299 3.54 -5.87 -12.47
C LEU A 299 3.03 -4.89 -11.43
N ASP A 300 3.92 -4.06 -10.91
CA ASP A 300 3.64 -2.97 -9.98
C ASP A 300 4.91 -2.16 -9.73
N THR A 301 5.09 -1.70 -8.51
CA THR A 301 6.31 -1.03 -8.07
C THR A 301 7.48 -2.01 -7.98
N MET A 302 8.68 -1.58 -8.37
CA MET A 302 9.87 -2.43 -8.40
C MET A 302 10.30 -2.93 -7.01
N ASP A 303 9.88 -2.28 -5.95
CA ASP A 303 10.08 -2.78 -4.59
C ASP A 303 9.26 -4.04 -4.28
N GLY A 304 8.08 -4.25 -4.93
CA GLY A 304 7.35 -5.51 -4.90
C GLY A 304 8.16 -6.65 -5.51
N ALA A 305 8.68 -6.43 -6.72
CA ALA A 305 9.57 -7.38 -7.37
C ALA A 305 10.81 -7.70 -6.53
N LYS A 306 11.39 -6.68 -5.85
CA LYS A 306 12.52 -6.90 -4.95
C LYS A 306 12.16 -7.76 -3.75
N ARG A 307 10.94 -7.65 -3.21
CA ARG A 307 10.48 -8.54 -2.11
C ARG A 307 10.35 -9.99 -2.57
N ILE A 308 9.87 -10.23 -3.80
CA ILE A 308 9.83 -11.58 -4.39
C ILE A 308 11.25 -12.13 -4.55
N TRP A 309 12.17 -11.35 -5.09
CA TRP A 309 13.57 -11.76 -5.24
C TRP A 309 14.23 -12.04 -3.87
N ASN A 310 14.01 -11.20 -2.87
CA ASN A 310 14.50 -11.43 -1.52
C ASN A 310 13.96 -12.73 -0.92
N TYR A 311 12.69 -13.07 -1.21
CA TYR A 311 12.11 -14.35 -0.81
C TYR A 311 12.87 -15.53 -1.44
N PHE A 312 13.19 -15.47 -2.74
CA PHE A 312 13.97 -16.51 -3.40
C PHE A 312 15.33 -16.70 -2.74
N THR A 313 16.03 -15.61 -2.45
CA THR A 313 17.34 -15.66 -1.80
C THR A 313 17.24 -16.22 -0.38
N SER A 314 16.27 -15.76 0.42
CA SER A 314 16.12 -16.18 1.83
C SER A 314 15.67 -17.63 1.98
N ASN A 315 14.97 -18.17 1.00
CA ASN A 315 14.45 -19.53 1.01
C ASN A 315 15.22 -20.50 0.10
N ASN A 316 16.33 -20.02 -0.51
CA ASN A 316 17.15 -20.81 -1.43
C ASN A 316 16.31 -21.45 -2.57
N VAL A 317 15.39 -20.66 -3.16
CA VAL A 317 14.61 -21.12 -4.31
C VAL A 317 15.54 -21.34 -5.48
N ALA A 318 15.74 -22.58 -5.90
CA ALA A 318 16.67 -22.93 -6.96
C ALA A 318 16.22 -22.38 -8.31
N SER A 319 17.16 -21.95 -9.15
CA SER A 319 16.93 -21.65 -10.55
C SER A 319 16.58 -22.93 -11.31
N VAL A 320 15.61 -22.86 -12.23
CA VAL A 320 15.20 -24.02 -13.04
C VAL A 320 16.23 -24.40 -14.11
N VAL A 321 17.06 -23.46 -14.54
CA VAL A 321 18.11 -23.70 -15.56
C VAL A 321 19.47 -24.08 -14.96
N ASP A 322 19.73 -23.64 -13.71
CA ASP A 322 20.93 -24.01 -12.95
C ASP A 322 20.57 -24.16 -11.46
N PRO A 323 20.20 -25.38 -11.00
CA PRO A 323 19.81 -25.62 -9.62
C PRO A 323 20.89 -25.33 -8.57
N SER A 324 22.13 -25.08 -8.98
CA SER A 324 23.20 -24.64 -8.08
C SER A 324 23.14 -23.14 -7.73
N THR A 325 22.29 -22.39 -8.42
CA THR A 325 22.08 -20.95 -8.21
C THR A 325 20.65 -20.67 -7.72
N THR A 326 20.45 -19.49 -7.17
CA THR A 326 19.13 -19.03 -6.71
C THR A 326 18.38 -18.33 -7.83
N ALA A 327 17.08 -18.58 -7.95
CA ALA A 327 16.21 -17.87 -8.87
C ALA A 327 16.27 -16.34 -8.65
N THR A 328 16.15 -15.60 -9.74
CA THR A 328 16.21 -14.13 -9.73
C THR A 328 15.05 -13.50 -10.51
N MET A 329 14.85 -12.19 -10.29
CA MET A 329 13.87 -11.39 -11.05
C MET A 329 14.62 -10.37 -11.91
N THR A 330 14.26 -10.29 -13.19
CA THR A 330 14.65 -9.17 -14.05
C THR A 330 13.54 -8.13 -14.06
N MET A 331 13.93 -6.85 -13.95
CA MET A 331 13.01 -5.71 -13.87
C MET A 331 13.08 -4.89 -15.15
N VAL A 332 11.92 -4.61 -15.75
CA VAL A 332 11.77 -3.82 -16.97
C VAL A 332 10.87 -2.62 -16.66
N GLY A 333 11.31 -1.43 -17.03
CA GLY A 333 10.56 -0.20 -16.79
C GLY A 333 9.56 0.08 -17.92
N PRO A 334 9.91 0.95 -18.89
CA PRO A 334 9.00 1.35 -19.93
C PRO A 334 8.82 0.28 -21.02
N ILE A 335 7.60 0.12 -21.48
CA ILE A 335 7.21 -0.74 -22.61
C ILE A 335 6.60 0.12 -23.70
N ALA A 336 6.93 -0.14 -24.97
CA ALA A 336 6.34 0.52 -26.11
C ALA A 336 5.07 -0.21 -26.60
N LYS A 337 4.12 0.52 -27.16
CA LYS A 337 2.94 -0.09 -27.81
C LYS A 337 3.35 -1.01 -28.95
N ASP A 338 4.29 -0.56 -29.77
CA ASP A 338 4.89 -1.26 -30.90
C ASP A 338 6.31 -0.71 -31.17
N ALA A 339 7.00 -1.27 -32.16
CA ALA A 339 8.37 -0.89 -32.52
C ALA A 339 8.54 0.58 -32.96
N ASN A 340 7.46 1.28 -33.30
CA ASN A 340 7.48 2.67 -33.73
C ASN A 340 6.99 3.64 -32.67
N SER A 341 6.59 3.16 -31.52
CA SER A 341 6.04 3.94 -30.41
C SER A 341 7.10 4.23 -29.36
N GLU A 342 6.99 5.37 -28.69
CA GLU A 342 7.83 5.68 -27.52
C GLU A 342 7.47 4.77 -26.34
N PRO A 343 8.46 4.14 -25.70
CA PRO A 343 8.21 3.31 -24.52
C PRO A 343 7.75 4.15 -23.34
N ARG A 344 6.78 3.65 -22.58
CA ARG A 344 6.14 4.35 -21.45
C ARG A 344 5.97 3.45 -20.25
N THR A 345 5.94 4.04 -19.07
CA THR A 345 5.49 3.41 -17.83
C THR A 345 4.79 4.44 -16.96
N LEU A 346 4.02 3.97 -15.97
CA LEU A 346 3.32 4.82 -15.04
C LEU A 346 4.32 5.62 -14.21
N ALA A 347 4.15 6.94 -14.16
CA ALA A 347 4.89 7.81 -13.27
C ALA A 347 4.13 8.04 -11.97
N THR A 348 4.85 8.20 -10.85
CA THR A 348 4.28 8.72 -9.61
C THR A 348 4.24 10.25 -9.65
N SER A 349 3.44 10.85 -8.75
CA SER A 349 3.45 12.30 -8.52
C SER A 349 4.68 12.79 -7.73
N GLY A 350 5.67 11.91 -7.47
CA GLY A 350 6.82 12.19 -6.61
C GLY A 350 6.54 11.99 -5.13
N TYR A 351 5.31 11.67 -4.74
CA TYR A 351 4.92 11.33 -3.37
C TYR A 351 3.71 10.38 -3.36
N ASN A 352 3.49 9.71 -2.24
CA ASN A 352 2.29 8.94 -1.98
C ASN A 352 1.86 9.16 -0.53
N GLY A 353 0.94 10.11 -0.34
CA GLY A 353 0.54 10.59 0.96
C GLY A 353 1.51 11.60 1.57
N PHE A 354 1.15 12.13 2.69
CA PHE A 354 1.89 13.18 3.40
C PHE A 354 1.54 13.16 4.89
N TYR A 355 2.38 13.79 5.68
CA TYR A 355 2.18 13.94 7.10
C TYR A 355 1.62 15.31 7.42
N LEU A 356 0.51 15.33 8.17
CA LEU A 356 -0.15 16.52 8.67
C LEU A 356 0.21 16.71 10.14
N ILE A 357 0.60 17.92 10.56
CA ILE A 357 0.76 18.25 11.96
C ILE A 357 -0.49 19.02 12.41
N THR A 358 -1.22 18.44 13.35
CA THR A 358 -2.53 18.94 13.78
C THR A 358 -2.40 19.96 14.91
N LYS A 359 -3.17 21.05 14.85
CA LYS A 359 -3.18 22.04 15.94
C LYS A 359 -3.89 21.57 17.21
N SER A 360 -4.77 20.58 17.11
CA SER A 360 -5.45 20.01 18.27
C SER A 360 -4.57 19.05 19.06
N GLY A 361 -3.68 18.32 18.37
CA GLY A 361 -2.69 17.42 18.97
C GLY A 361 -1.42 18.17 19.39
N ALA A 362 -0.75 18.82 18.46
CA ALA A 362 0.41 19.69 18.69
C ALA A 362 -0.08 21.11 18.98
N LYS A 363 -0.30 21.43 20.26
CA LYS A 363 -1.00 22.66 20.69
C LYS A 363 -0.10 23.89 20.75
N THR A 364 1.20 23.68 20.83
CA THR A 364 2.20 24.73 20.96
C THR A 364 3.19 24.69 19.81
N GLU A 365 3.91 25.78 19.56
CA GLU A 365 4.99 25.81 18.60
C GLU A 365 6.15 24.87 19.00
N GLU A 366 6.34 24.62 20.27
CA GLU A 366 7.30 23.62 20.76
C GLU A 366 6.90 22.21 20.38
N ASP A 367 5.61 21.85 20.53
CA ASP A 367 5.08 20.58 20.06
C ASP A 367 5.28 20.40 18.54
N LEU A 368 5.02 21.46 17.77
CA LEU A 368 5.29 21.46 16.32
C LEU A 368 6.77 21.21 16.04
N LYS A 369 7.68 21.91 16.70
CA LYS A 369 9.13 21.73 16.50
C LYS A 369 9.59 20.32 16.88
N ASN A 370 9.04 19.75 17.93
CA ASN A 370 9.29 18.34 18.29
C ASN A 370 8.83 17.39 17.21
N CYS A 371 7.65 17.61 16.61
CA CYS A 371 7.17 16.82 15.46
C CYS A 371 8.07 16.97 14.22
N LEU A 372 8.64 18.15 13.98
CA LEU A 372 9.53 18.40 12.83
C LEU A 372 10.95 17.84 13.04
N THR A 373 11.38 17.70 14.29
CA THR A 373 12.67 17.10 14.65
C THR A 373 12.63 15.59 14.52
N PHE A 374 11.49 14.98 14.85
CA PHE A 374 11.21 13.54 14.66
C PHE A 374 11.12 13.19 13.15
#